data_3eca91d22662e8073dcd49182b866627
#
_entry.id   3eca91d22662e8073dcd49182b866627
#
_cell.length_a   1.000
_cell.length_b   1.000
_cell.length_c   1.000
_cell.angle_alpha   90.00
_cell.angle_beta   90.00
_cell.angle_gamma   90.00
#
_symmetry.space_group_name_H-M   'P 1'
#
loop_
_entity.id
_entity.type
_entity.pdbx_description
1 polymer ?
#
loop_
_entity_poly.entity_id
_entity_poly.type
_entity_poly.pdbx_seq_one_letter_code
_entity_poly.pdbx_strand_id
1 'polypeptide(L)'
;MNKHPFRIFFCLAIMLMASSLRAQDPHFSQFFVSPLTLNPAYTGKFSGTYRFSGNFKKQWPTVNNAFTTSTAAIDFSILDKNLPENDTWGVGLMAVNDQSGNKILNNSFYTLSTAYTKTLDEDGMHQLAIGFQGTYASKRLDVRRADFEDELTALGFTGMTTEAFANSPFSINYLDINTGFIYSLSTNGDNGFYIGGSVYHVNRPSESFNGGNYLLNTRTTLHGGSYFPIGQYGFFHASIMHQVQGAAKETIAGGAFSYTMGGSPENPLDLYAGAWYRLGDALIPYMGIEVNHFRIGVSYDINTSTLRPASISKGGTELSIIYINPFSDPLKRKINCPKF
;
A
#
# COMPACT_ATOMS: atom_id res chain seq x y z
N MET A 1 -45.07 3.76 -35.22
CA MET A 1 -44.70 3.00 -34.01
C MET A 1 -43.56 3.75 -33.31
N ASN A 2 -43.83 4.39 -32.15
CA ASN A 2 -42.90 5.27 -31.45
C ASN A 2 -41.75 4.46 -30.81
N LYS A 3 -40.53 4.70 -31.28
CA LYS A 3 -39.28 4.08 -30.74
C LYS A 3 -38.75 4.77 -29.47
N HIS A 4 -39.52 5.71 -28.90
CA HIS A 4 -39.08 6.51 -27.75
C HIS A 4 -39.01 5.79 -26.40
N PRO A 5 -39.91 4.84 -26.04
CA PRO A 5 -39.86 4.20 -24.73
C PRO A 5 -38.63 3.30 -24.53
N PHE A 6 -38.13 2.67 -25.61
CA PHE A 6 -36.92 1.83 -25.51
C PHE A 6 -35.63 2.65 -25.28
N ARG A 7 -35.54 3.85 -25.86
CA ARG A 7 -34.40 4.78 -25.63
C ARG A 7 -34.41 5.33 -24.21
N ILE A 8 -35.57 5.66 -23.66
CA ILE A 8 -35.72 6.14 -22.28
C ILE A 8 -35.37 5.02 -21.30
N PHE A 9 -35.82 3.80 -21.53
CA PHE A 9 -35.48 2.65 -20.69
C PHE A 9 -33.99 2.32 -20.75
N PHE A 10 -33.37 2.42 -21.92
CA PHE A 10 -31.90 2.21 -22.09
C PHE A 10 -31.08 3.29 -21.40
N CYS A 11 -31.47 4.56 -21.50
CA CYS A 11 -30.83 5.66 -20.76
C CYS A 11 -30.99 5.53 -19.23
N LEU A 12 -32.20 5.09 -18.77
CA LEU A 12 -32.44 4.83 -17.35
C LEU A 12 -31.59 3.65 -16.82
N ALA A 13 -31.44 2.59 -17.62
CA ALA A 13 -30.59 1.45 -17.29
C ALA A 13 -29.11 1.80 -17.22
N ILE A 14 -28.62 2.67 -18.12
CA ILE A 14 -27.26 3.20 -18.08
C ILE A 14 -27.06 4.10 -16.85
N MET A 15 -28.04 4.94 -16.52
CA MET A 15 -27.98 5.81 -15.34
C MET A 15 -27.97 5.03 -14.01
N LEU A 16 -28.66 3.88 -13.95
CA LEU A 16 -28.65 2.96 -12.81
C LEU A 16 -27.32 2.19 -12.68
N MET A 17 -26.59 1.96 -13.78
CA MET A 17 -25.26 1.35 -13.75
C MET A 17 -24.15 2.32 -13.34
N ALA A 18 -24.32 3.62 -13.54
CA ALA A 18 -23.35 4.65 -13.18
C ALA A 18 -23.23 4.90 -11.66
N SER A 19 -24.20 4.42 -10.87
CA SER A 19 -24.24 4.66 -9.41
C SER A 19 -23.27 3.81 -8.57
N SER A 20 -22.46 2.94 -9.18
CA SER A 20 -21.52 2.05 -8.49
C SER A 20 -20.04 2.39 -8.64
N LEU A 21 -19.70 3.54 -9.22
CA LEU A 21 -18.32 4.02 -9.25
C LEU A 21 -17.90 4.45 -7.84
N ARG A 22 -17.08 3.65 -7.19
CA ARG A 22 -16.54 3.93 -5.85
C ARG A 22 -15.03 4.04 -5.95
N ALA A 23 -14.49 5.13 -5.38
CA ALA A 23 -13.05 5.33 -5.27
C ALA A 23 -12.44 4.31 -4.30
N GLN A 24 -11.24 3.82 -4.62
CA GLN A 24 -10.41 2.99 -3.79
C GLN A 24 -9.23 3.80 -3.28
N ASP A 25 -8.70 3.42 -2.13
CA ASP A 25 -7.43 3.94 -1.67
C ASP A 25 -6.29 3.49 -2.59
N PRO A 26 -5.21 4.28 -2.69
CA PRO A 26 -4.01 3.85 -3.37
C PRO A 26 -3.43 2.60 -2.70
N HIS A 27 -3.00 1.62 -3.50
CA HIS A 27 -2.43 0.38 -3.05
C HIS A 27 -1.15 0.03 -3.81
N PHE A 28 -0.30 -0.77 -3.18
CA PHE A 28 0.98 -1.20 -3.74
C PHE A 28 0.94 -2.68 -4.13
N SER A 29 1.57 -3.01 -5.26
CA SER A 29 1.78 -4.39 -5.68
C SER A 29 2.81 -5.07 -4.76
N GLN A 30 3.81 -4.30 -4.31
CA GLN A 30 4.78 -4.70 -3.29
C GLN A 30 4.24 -4.36 -1.88
N PHE A 31 3.07 -4.90 -1.50
CA PHE A 31 2.42 -4.59 -0.22
C PHE A 31 3.31 -4.90 1.00
N PHE A 32 4.23 -5.85 0.86
CA PHE A 32 5.18 -6.26 1.89
C PHE A 32 6.31 -5.24 2.13
N VAL A 33 6.54 -4.29 1.21
CA VAL A 33 7.60 -3.27 1.36
C VAL A 33 7.07 -1.97 1.96
N SER A 34 5.75 -1.76 1.98
CA SER A 34 5.12 -0.60 2.62
C SER A 34 4.29 -1.02 3.83
N PRO A 35 4.92 -1.47 4.92
CA PRO A 35 4.23 -2.13 6.01
C PRO A 35 3.20 -1.24 6.70
N LEU A 36 3.46 0.06 6.85
CA LEU A 36 2.53 0.99 7.51
C LEU A 36 1.30 1.34 6.67
N THR A 37 1.33 1.12 5.35
CA THR A 37 0.13 1.24 4.50
C THR A 37 -0.72 -0.03 4.51
N LEU A 38 -0.12 -1.16 4.90
CA LEU A 38 -0.79 -2.45 4.97
C LEU A 38 -1.48 -2.66 6.32
N ASN A 39 -0.75 -2.43 7.42
CA ASN A 39 -1.26 -2.70 8.77
C ASN A 39 -0.51 -1.85 9.81
N PRO A 40 -1.23 -1.07 10.64
CA PRO A 40 -0.63 -0.29 11.74
C PRO A 40 0.23 -1.10 12.71
N ALA A 41 -0.10 -2.38 12.91
CA ALA A 41 0.61 -3.26 13.84
C ALA A 41 2.05 -3.62 13.40
N TYR A 42 2.48 -3.23 12.20
CA TYR A 42 3.88 -3.33 11.78
C TYR A 42 4.78 -2.21 12.33
N THR A 43 4.21 -1.19 12.97
CA THR A 43 4.99 -0.06 13.51
C THR A 43 5.98 -0.56 14.57
N GLY A 44 7.27 -0.32 14.34
CA GLY A 44 8.36 -0.78 15.22
C GLY A 44 8.65 -2.28 15.14
N LYS A 45 7.93 -3.05 14.31
CA LYS A 45 8.11 -4.50 14.19
C LYS A 45 9.15 -4.82 13.10
N PHE A 46 10.42 -4.71 13.45
CA PHE A 46 11.58 -5.06 12.61
C PHE A 46 12.81 -5.31 13.49
N SER A 47 13.85 -5.94 12.94
CA SER A 47 15.09 -6.23 13.68
C SER A 47 16.10 -5.11 13.45
N GLY A 48 16.05 -4.07 14.31
CA GLY A 48 16.94 -2.92 14.23
C GLY A 48 16.47 -1.77 15.13
N THR A 49 17.15 -0.63 15.06
CA THR A 49 16.85 0.56 15.86
C THR A 49 15.80 1.45 15.22
N TYR A 50 15.89 1.62 13.90
CA TYR A 50 14.87 2.31 13.11
C TYR A 50 14.82 1.72 11.69
N ARG A 51 13.65 1.85 11.08
CA ARG A 51 13.41 1.46 9.69
C ARG A 51 12.95 2.68 8.89
N PHE A 52 13.57 2.87 7.74
CA PHE A 52 13.06 3.75 6.70
C PHE A 52 12.49 2.89 5.57
N SER A 53 11.34 3.25 5.04
CA SER A 53 10.76 2.62 3.85
C SER A 53 10.21 3.66 2.88
N GLY A 54 10.37 3.40 1.60
CA GLY A 54 9.85 4.24 0.53
C GLY A 54 9.38 3.42 -0.65
N ASN A 55 8.25 3.83 -1.23
CA ASN A 55 7.70 3.22 -2.44
C ASN A 55 7.31 4.29 -3.44
N PHE A 56 7.55 4.01 -4.71
CA PHE A 56 7.09 4.79 -5.83
C PHE A 56 6.43 3.88 -6.87
N LYS A 57 5.16 4.13 -7.17
CA LYS A 57 4.37 3.37 -8.15
C LYS A 57 3.84 4.30 -9.22
N LYS A 58 4.03 3.91 -10.48
CA LYS A 58 3.37 4.54 -11.63
C LYS A 58 2.49 3.50 -12.30
N GLN A 59 1.16 3.66 -12.21
CA GLN A 59 0.18 2.72 -12.72
C GLN A 59 -0.48 3.26 -14.00
N TRP A 60 -0.65 2.39 -14.99
CA TRP A 60 -1.24 2.66 -16.30
C TRP A 60 -0.63 3.86 -17.03
N PRO A 61 0.70 3.87 -17.25
CA PRO A 61 1.39 5.02 -17.83
C PRO A 61 0.94 5.35 -19.26
N THR A 62 0.29 4.40 -19.95
CA THR A 62 -0.28 4.58 -21.30
C THR A 62 -1.66 5.21 -21.31
N VAL A 63 -2.32 5.33 -20.15
CA VAL A 63 -3.65 5.89 -19.98
C VAL A 63 -3.51 7.27 -19.34
N ASN A 64 -3.01 8.25 -20.10
CA ASN A 64 -2.85 9.65 -19.68
C ASN A 64 -2.22 9.83 -18.29
N ASN A 65 -1.12 9.09 -17.99
CA ASN A 65 -0.45 9.09 -16.68
C ASN A 65 -1.44 8.88 -15.51
N ALA A 66 -2.25 7.82 -15.59
CA ALA A 66 -3.45 7.67 -14.77
C ALA A 66 -3.17 7.82 -13.27
N PHE A 67 -2.17 7.10 -12.72
CA PHE A 67 -1.89 7.18 -11.29
C PHE A 67 -0.39 7.20 -11.01
N THR A 68 0.00 8.04 -10.04
CA THR A 68 1.36 8.05 -9.48
C THR A 68 1.24 8.14 -7.97
N THR A 69 1.72 7.10 -7.27
CA THR A 69 1.67 7.02 -5.81
C THR A 69 3.08 6.93 -5.26
N SER A 70 3.39 7.71 -4.23
CA SER A 70 4.66 7.65 -3.51
C SER A 70 4.42 7.61 -2.00
N THR A 71 5.26 6.84 -1.30
CA THR A 71 5.28 6.81 0.16
C THR A 71 6.68 7.01 0.68
N ALA A 72 6.76 7.60 1.87
CA ALA A 72 7.96 7.59 2.70
C ALA A 72 7.52 7.39 4.15
N ALA A 73 8.16 6.46 4.85
CA ALA A 73 7.87 6.20 6.25
C ALA A 73 9.16 5.97 7.03
N ILE A 74 9.12 6.37 8.30
CA ILE A 74 10.15 6.05 9.28
C ILE A 74 9.47 5.55 10.54
N ASP A 75 9.95 4.47 11.11
CA ASP A 75 9.46 3.93 12.37
C ASP A 75 10.61 3.37 13.21
N PHE A 76 10.41 3.37 14.52
CA PHE A 76 11.39 2.95 15.50
C PHE A 76 10.73 2.40 16.77
N SER A 77 11.44 1.56 17.51
CA SER A 77 11.01 1.10 18.83
C SER A 77 11.41 2.10 19.92
N ILE A 78 10.55 2.27 20.90
CA ILE A 78 10.75 3.17 22.04
C ILE A 78 10.67 2.40 23.36
N LEU A 79 11.27 2.96 24.40
CA LEU A 79 11.18 2.44 25.78
C LEU A 79 11.69 1.00 25.98
N ASP A 80 12.51 0.46 25.08
CA ASP A 80 13.00 -0.92 25.09
C ASP A 80 13.56 -1.38 26.45
N LYS A 81 14.16 -0.44 27.24
CA LYS A 81 14.72 -0.75 28.55
C LYS A 81 13.69 -0.86 29.69
N ASN A 82 12.48 -0.33 29.45
CA ASN A 82 11.41 -0.24 30.46
C ASN A 82 10.26 -1.20 30.17
N LEU A 83 10.33 -1.95 29.08
CA LEU A 83 9.32 -2.94 28.69
C LEU A 83 9.71 -4.32 29.24
N PRO A 84 8.73 -5.22 29.40
CA PRO A 84 9.01 -6.64 29.61
C PRO A 84 9.92 -7.20 28.53
N GLU A 85 10.68 -8.24 28.88
CA GLU A 85 11.63 -8.88 27.97
C GLU A 85 10.91 -9.34 26.69
N ASN A 86 11.49 -9.01 25.53
CA ASN A 86 10.98 -9.29 24.19
C ASN A 86 9.71 -8.51 23.77
N ASP A 87 9.10 -7.69 24.62
CA ASP A 87 8.04 -6.80 24.20
C ASP A 87 8.62 -5.58 23.45
N THR A 88 7.83 -5.01 22.53
CA THR A 88 8.26 -3.83 21.76
C THR A 88 7.14 -2.81 21.68
N TRP A 89 7.47 -1.55 21.87
CA TRP A 89 6.56 -0.44 21.58
C TRP A 89 7.13 0.39 20.42
N GLY A 90 6.40 0.39 19.30
CA GLY A 90 6.78 1.11 18.09
C GLY A 90 6.04 2.42 17.94
N VAL A 91 6.73 3.41 17.36
CA VAL A 91 6.15 4.65 16.86
C VAL A 91 6.67 4.93 15.46
N GLY A 92 5.85 5.59 14.64
CA GLY A 92 6.23 5.83 13.24
C GLY A 92 5.49 7.01 12.63
N LEU A 93 6.11 7.56 11.60
CA LEU A 93 5.60 8.61 10.76
C LEU A 93 5.57 8.13 9.32
N MET A 94 4.51 8.46 8.58
CA MET A 94 4.40 8.14 7.17
C MET A 94 3.77 9.31 6.42
N ALA A 95 4.28 9.57 5.22
CA ALA A 95 3.67 10.45 4.24
C ALA A 95 3.35 9.65 2.97
N VAL A 96 2.16 9.84 2.43
CA VAL A 96 1.72 9.28 1.15
C VAL A 96 1.25 10.42 0.26
N ASN A 97 1.68 10.43 -0.98
CA ASN A 97 1.15 11.32 -2.02
C ASN A 97 0.67 10.47 -3.19
N ASP A 98 -0.59 10.66 -3.55
CA ASP A 98 -1.25 9.96 -4.64
C ASP A 98 -1.84 10.97 -5.62
N GLN A 99 -1.49 10.82 -6.88
CA GLN A 99 -1.89 11.73 -7.96
C GLN A 99 -2.57 10.93 -9.06
N SER A 100 -3.69 11.46 -9.55
CA SER A 100 -4.41 10.88 -10.67
C SER A 100 -4.83 11.92 -11.71
N GLY A 101 -5.09 11.44 -12.94
CA GLY A 101 -5.55 12.29 -14.04
C GLY A 101 -4.57 13.42 -14.37
N ASN A 102 -3.29 13.12 -14.55
CA ASN A 102 -2.25 14.15 -14.79
C ASN A 102 -2.21 15.25 -13.71
N LYS A 103 -2.37 14.85 -12.43
CA LYS A 103 -2.39 15.70 -11.23
C LYS A 103 -3.65 16.57 -11.09
N ILE A 104 -4.75 16.25 -11.78
CA ILE A 104 -6.05 16.88 -11.54
C ILE A 104 -6.49 16.59 -10.11
N LEU A 105 -6.42 15.33 -9.66
CA LEU A 105 -6.64 14.96 -8.27
C LEU A 105 -5.30 14.64 -7.59
N ASN A 106 -5.07 15.28 -6.45
CA ASN A 106 -3.90 15.06 -5.60
C ASN A 106 -4.35 14.80 -4.16
N ASN A 107 -3.98 13.62 -3.65
CA ASN A 107 -4.27 13.18 -2.31
C ASN A 107 -2.95 13.14 -1.51
N SER A 108 -2.91 13.78 -0.37
CA SER A 108 -1.76 13.77 0.54
C SER A 108 -2.20 13.28 1.91
N PHE A 109 -1.50 12.28 2.45
CA PHE A 109 -1.81 11.70 3.75
C PHE A 109 -0.57 11.79 4.63
N TYR A 110 -0.74 12.30 5.85
CA TYR A 110 0.30 12.38 6.87
C TYR A 110 -0.17 11.58 8.08
N THR A 111 0.56 10.54 8.40
CA THR A 111 0.15 9.52 9.37
C THR A 111 1.13 9.46 10.53
N LEU A 112 0.59 9.48 11.74
CA LEU A 112 1.26 9.08 12.97
C LEU A 112 0.78 7.68 13.33
N SER A 113 1.70 6.76 13.62
CA SER A 113 1.37 5.39 13.98
C SER A 113 2.05 4.95 15.27
N THR A 114 1.41 4.02 15.96
CA THR A 114 1.97 3.36 17.13
C THR A 114 1.48 1.93 17.19
N ALA A 115 2.33 1.01 17.69
CA ALA A 115 1.95 -0.37 17.92
C ALA A 115 2.68 -0.94 19.13
N TYR A 116 1.99 -1.81 19.86
CA TYR A 116 2.58 -2.59 20.93
C TYR A 116 2.61 -4.06 20.51
N THR A 117 3.80 -4.65 20.54
CA THR A 117 4.01 -6.07 20.30
C THR A 117 4.26 -6.76 21.64
N LYS A 118 3.35 -7.63 22.01
CA LYS A 118 3.43 -8.49 23.19
C LYS A 118 4.00 -9.84 22.81
N THR A 119 5.06 -10.25 23.50
CA THR A 119 5.57 -11.62 23.45
C THR A 119 4.74 -12.49 24.37
N LEU A 120 4.29 -13.64 23.87
CA LEU A 120 3.34 -14.52 24.55
C LEU A 120 4.03 -15.70 25.27
N ASP A 121 5.30 -15.94 24.96
CA ASP A 121 6.13 -17.02 25.50
C ASP A 121 7.51 -16.50 25.92
N GLU A 122 8.22 -17.27 26.75
CA GLU A 122 9.54 -16.90 27.27
C GLU A 122 10.63 -16.89 26.17
N ASP A 123 10.47 -17.73 25.16
CA ASP A 123 11.43 -17.87 24.05
C ASP A 123 11.29 -16.78 22.98
N GLY A 124 10.24 -15.97 23.03
CA GLY A 124 10.00 -14.92 22.05
C GLY A 124 9.50 -15.42 20.69
N MET A 125 9.05 -16.68 20.62
CA MET A 125 8.59 -17.29 19.36
C MET A 125 7.21 -16.78 18.94
N HIS A 126 6.30 -16.63 19.92
CA HIS A 126 4.92 -16.22 19.71
C HIS A 126 4.76 -14.74 20.06
N GLN A 127 4.34 -13.94 19.11
CA GLN A 127 4.14 -12.51 19.31
C GLN A 127 2.78 -12.06 18.79
N LEU A 128 2.12 -11.19 19.53
CA LEU A 128 0.90 -10.49 19.13
C LEU A 128 1.14 -8.98 19.12
N ALA A 129 0.95 -8.35 18.00
CA ALA A 129 1.03 -6.90 17.86
C ALA A 129 -0.36 -6.30 17.65
N ILE A 130 -0.62 -5.14 18.27
CA ILE A 130 -1.81 -4.32 18.05
C ILE A 130 -1.33 -2.91 17.73
N GLY A 131 -1.86 -2.32 16.67
CA GLY A 131 -1.45 -1.01 16.20
C GLY A 131 -2.61 -0.06 15.91
N PHE A 132 -2.30 1.23 16.03
CA PHE A 132 -3.22 2.33 15.75
C PHE A 132 -2.51 3.39 14.91
N GLN A 133 -3.29 4.05 14.05
CA GLN A 133 -2.83 5.19 13.25
C GLN A 133 -3.87 6.30 13.26
N GLY A 134 -3.36 7.54 13.36
CA GLY A 134 -4.10 8.75 13.05
C GLY A 134 -3.54 9.40 11.79
N THR A 135 -4.37 9.67 10.82
CA THR A 135 -3.97 10.22 9.51
C THR A 135 -4.68 11.54 9.27
N TYR A 136 -3.93 12.59 8.98
CA TYR A 136 -4.45 13.82 8.40
C TYR A 136 -4.42 13.68 6.88
N ALA A 137 -5.59 13.70 6.26
CA ALA A 137 -5.78 13.61 4.83
C ALA A 137 -6.11 14.97 4.23
N SER A 138 -5.43 15.33 3.13
CA SER A 138 -5.71 16.50 2.32
C SER A 138 -5.90 16.09 0.88
N LYS A 139 -7.10 16.33 0.33
CA LYS A 139 -7.44 16.04 -1.07
C LYS A 139 -7.69 17.33 -1.81
N ARG A 140 -7.04 17.48 -2.95
CA ARG A 140 -7.14 18.66 -3.80
C ARG A 140 -7.51 18.24 -5.22
N LEU A 141 -8.59 18.83 -5.73
CA LEU A 141 -9.03 18.70 -7.10
C LEU A 141 -8.72 20.03 -7.84
N ASP A 142 -7.74 19.99 -8.75
CA ASP A 142 -7.34 21.15 -9.56
C ASP A 142 -8.06 21.10 -10.92
N VAL A 143 -9.29 21.60 -10.94
CA VAL A 143 -10.16 21.61 -12.13
C VAL A 143 -9.61 22.44 -13.28
N ARG A 144 -8.65 23.35 -13.03
CA ARG A 144 -7.97 24.14 -14.09
C ARG A 144 -7.12 23.28 -15.04
N ARG A 145 -6.90 22.02 -14.68
CA ARG A 145 -6.15 21.02 -15.46
C ARG A 145 -7.08 20.05 -16.20
N ALA A 146 -8.38 20.19 -16.00
CA ALA A 146 -9.38 19.38 -16.68
C ALA A 146 -9.73 20.02 -18.02
N ASP A 147 -10.03 19.19 -19.00
CA ASP A 147 -10.58 19.62 -20.28
C ASP A 147 -12.11 19.53 -20.20
N PHE A 148 -12.81 20.58 -20.57
CA PHE A 148 -14.25 20.67 -20.54
C PHE A 148 -14.86 20.54 -21.95
N GLU A 149 -16.10 20.09 -22.03
CA GLU A 149 -16.79 19.85 -23.31
C GLU A 149 -16.90 21.13 -24.15
N ASP A 150 -17.14 22.28 -23.52
CA ASP A 150 -17.29 23.58 -24.20
C ASP A 150 -15.97 24.13 -24.79
N GLU A 151 -14.84 23.56 -24.35
CA GLU A 151 -13.52 23.88 -24.93
C GLU A 151 -13.23 23.10 -26.22
N LEU A 152 -14.00 22.02 -26.50
CA LEU A 152 -13.71 21.14 -27.62
C LEU A 152 -14.17 21.77 -28.94
N THR A 153 -13.23 22.00 -29.85
CA THR A 153 -13.47 22.47 -31.21
C THR A 153 -12.98 21.45 -32.25
N ALA A 154 -13.27 21.68 -33.51
CA ALA A 154 -12.75 20.86 -34.59
C ALA A 154 -11.21 20.81 -34.67
N LEU A 155 -10.53 21.74 -34.04
CA LEU A 155 -9.05 21.86 -33.97
C LEU A 155 -8.49 21.35 -32.61
N GLY A 156 -9.33 20.89 -31.69
CA GLY A 156 -8.94 20.44 -30.34
C GLY A 156 -9.49 21.34 -29.23
N PHE A 157 -8.96 21.15 -28.01
CA PHE A 157 -9.35 21.93 -26.84
C PHE A 157 -8.73 23.34 -26.88
N THR A 158 -9.54 24.36 -26.62
CA THR A 158 -9.14 25.76 -26.63
C THR A 158 -8.49 26.25 -25.32
N GLY A 159 -8.72 25.53 -24.22
CA GLY A 159 -8.34 25.93 -22.86
C GLY A 159 -9.16 27.11 -22.31
N MET A 160 -10.30 27.42 -22.95
CA MET A 160 -11.23 28.46 -22.50
C MET A 160 -12.61 27.87 -22.27
N THR A 161 -13.02 27.77 -21.01
CA THR A 161 -14.33 27.25 -20.58
C THR A 161 -15.19 28.34 -19.97
N THR A 162 -16.49 28.22 -20.10
CA THR A 162 -17.50 29.05 -19.45
C THR A 162 -17.94 28.52 -18.08
N GLU A 163 -17.39 27.34 -17.67
CA GLU A 163 -17.71 26.71 -16.39
C GLU A 163 -17.24 27.57 -15.22
N ALA A 164 -18.15 28.00 -14.36
CA ALA A 164 -17.89 28.96 -13.28
C ALA A 164 -16.89 28.45 -12.23
N PHE A 165 -16.77 27.15 -12.05
CA PHE A 165 -15.85 26.52 -11.10
C PHE A 165 -14.45 26.22 -11.66
N ALA A 166 -14.23 26.39 -12.94
CA ALA A 166 -12.98 26.03 -13.62
C ALA A 166 -11.73 26.77 -13.09
N ASN A 167 -11.92 27.96 -12.50
CA ASN A 167 -10.82 28.81 -12.03
C ASN A 167 -10.43 28.60 -10.56
N SER A 168 -11.11 27.71 -9.82
CA SER A 168 -10.88 27.52 -8.39
C SER A 168 -10.63 26.05 -8.05
N PRO A 169 -9.49 25.72 -7.42
CA PRO A 169 -9.26 24.36 -6.94
C PRO A 169 -10.18 24.07 -5.74
N PHE A 170 -10.72 22.87 -5.70
CA PHE A 170 -11.43 22.37 -4.53
C PHE A 170 -10.44 21.64 -3.61
N SER A 171 -10.59 21.80 -2.31
CA SER A 171 -9.83 21.04 -1.32
C SER A 171 -10.70 20.63 -0.14
N ILE A 172 -10.45 19.44 0.35
CA ILE A 172 -11.05 18.90 1.57
C ILE A 172 -9.96 18.32 2.44
N ASN A 173 -10.17 18.44 3.75
CA ASN A 173 -9.29 17.87 4.75
C ASN A 173 -10.11 17.09 5.77
N TYR A 174 -9.59 15.98 6.25
CA TYR A 174 -10.23 15.18 7.29
C TYR A 174 -9.21 14.43 8.12
N LEU A 175 -9.65 13.98 9.30
CA LEU A 175 -8.89 13.06 10.14
C LEU A 175 -9.44 11.65 9.96
N ASP A 176 -8.53 10.69 9.88
CA ASP A 176 -8.82 9.29 9.67
C ASP A 176 -8.15 8.44 10.76
N ILE A 177 -8.84 7.41 11.23
CA ILE A 177 -8.37 6.52 12.28
C ILE A 177 -8.33 5.10 11.74
N ASN A 178 -7.18 4.44 11.94
CA ASN A 178 -6.92 3.09 11.47
C ASN A 178 -6.41 2.21 12.60
N THR A 179 -6.68 0.93 12.53
CA THR A 179 -6.22 -0.06 13.51
C THR A 179 -5.88 -1.39 12.86
N GLY A 180 -5.09 -2.19 13.54
CA GLY A 180 -4.78 -3.53 13.06
C GLY A 180 -4.10 -4.40 14.11
N PHE A 181 -4.01 -5.67 13.79
CA PHE A 181 -3.32 -6.66 14.59
C PHE A 181 -2.47 -7.58 13.72
N ILE A 182 -1.43 -8.17 14.30
CA ILE A 182 -0.59 -9.20 13.68
C ILE A 182 -0.24 -10.22 14.75
N TYR A 183 -0.48 -11.48 14.46
CA TYR A 183 0.12 -12.58 15.17
C TYR A 183 1.26 -13.15 14.34
N SER A 184 2.40 -13.37 14.96
CA SER A 184 3.57 -13.97 14.32
C SER A 184 4.17 -15.08 15.19
N LEU A 185 4.58 -16.14 14.52
CA LEU A 185 5.30 -17.26 15.07
C LEU A 185 6.63 -17.39 14.34
N SER A 186 7.72 -17.52 15.07
CA SER A 186 9.03 -17.80 14.50
C SER A 186 9.73 -18.90 15.29
N THR A 187 10.13 -19.94 14.60
CA THR A 187 10.83 -21.07 15.19
C THR A 187 12.33 -20.91 14.91
N ASN A 188 13.12 -20.77 15.98
CA ASN A 188 14.62 -20.67 15.92
C ASN A 188 15.18 -19.61 14.97
N GLY A 189 14.37 -18.59 14.58
CA GLY A 189 14.79 -17.54 13.66
C GLY A 189 14.82 -17.92 12.17
N ASP A 190 14.69 -19.20 11.83
CA ASP A 190 14.85 -19.70 10.47
C ASP A 190 13.51 -19.89 9.74
N ASN A 191 12.46 -20.23 10.49
CA ASN A 191 11.12 -20.37 9.94
C ASN A 191 10.19 -19.37 10.59
N GLY A 192 9.31 -18.78 9.82
CA GLY A 192 8.31 -17.87 10.36
C GLY A 192 6.99 -17.95 9.62
N PHE A 193 5.94 -17.71 10.39
CA PHE A 193 4.57 -17.56 9.91
C PHE A 193 3.96 -16.33 10.54
N TYR A 194 3.16 -15.63 9.80
CA TYR A 194 2.38 -14.51 10.34
C TYR A 194 1.01 -14.43 9.69
N ILE A 195 0.05 -13.92 10.46
CA ILE A 195 -1.28 -13.57 10.00
C ILE A 195 -1.68 -12.25 10.65
N GLY A 196 -2.30 -11.39 9.90
CA GLY A 196 -2.74 -10.09 10.40
C GLY A 196 -3.99 -9.58 9.71
N GLY A 197 -4.60 -8.61 10.36
CA GLY A 197 -5.74 -7.90 9.80
C GLY A 197 -5.70 -6.42 10.18
N SER A 198 -6.21 -5.58 9.31
CA SER A 198 -6.32 -4.15 9.56
C SER A 198 -7.64 -3.58 9.05
N VAL A 199 -8.11 -2.53 9.71
CA VAL A 199 -9.28 -1.75 9.31
C VAL A 199 -8.86 -0.29 9.23
N TYR A 200 -9.00 0.28 8.05
CA TYR A 200 -8.79 1.68 7.76
C TYR A 200 -10.14 2.39 7.67
N HIS A 201 -10.15 3.70 7.90
CA HIS A 201 -11.36 4.53 7.89
C HIS A 201 -12.38 4.08 8.93
N VAL A 202 -11.93 3.73 10.14
CA VAL A 202 -12.81 3.28 11.24
C VAL A 202 -13.85 4.35 11.59
N ASN A 203 -13.44 5.62 11.60
CA ASN A 203 -14.31 6.76 11.85
C ASN A 203 -15.13 7.23 10.64
N ARG A 204 -14.95 6.60 9.45
CA ARG A 204 -15.65 6.89 8.19
C ARG A 204 -15.78 8.38 7.92
N PRO A 205 -14.64 9.10 7.75
CA PRO A 205 -14.67 10.54 7.56
C PRO A 205 -15.50 10.93 6.34
N SER A 206 -16.10 12.14 6.36
CA SER A 206 -16.82 12.67 5.21
C SER A 206 -15.83 13.20 4.16
N GLU A 207 -16.00 12.75 2.93
CA GLU A 207 -15.19 13.12 1.78
C GLU A 207 -16.08 13.69 0.68
N SER A 208 -16.27 15.02 0.68
CA SER A 208 -17.13 15.69 -0.29
C SER A 208 -16.59 17.05 -0.68
N PHE A 209 -16.46 17.31 -1.98
CA PHE A 209 -16.02 18.59 -2.52
C PHE A 209 -17.18 19.60 -2.66
N ASN A 210 -18.44 19.14 -2.65
CA ASN A 210 -19.61 19.96 -2.88
C ASN A 210 -20.52 20.11 -1.65
N GLY A 211 -20.02 19.71 -0.46
CA GLY A 211 -20.80 19.78 0.79
C GLY A 211 -21.84 18.67 0.97
N GLY A 212 -21.92 17.73 0.04
CA GLY A 212 -22.76 16.53 0.17
C GLY A 212 -22.26 15.59 1.28
N ASN A 213 -23.10 14.70 1.75
CA ASN A 213 -22.72 13.71 2.75
C ASN A 213 -22.19 12.42 2.08
N TYR A 214 -20.89 12.38 1.85
CA TYR A 214 -20.21 11.18 1.32
C TYR A 214 -19.26 10.64 2.39
N LEU A 215 -19.63 9.52 3.01
CA LEU A 215 -18.80 8.85 4.00
C LEU A 215 -17.84 7.86 3.32
N LEU A 216 -16.55 7.98 3.61
CA LEU A 216 -15.54 7.07 3.11
C LEU A 216 -15.82 5.64 3.61
N ASN A 217 -15.73 4.66 2.70
CA ASN A 217 -15.95 3.27 3.06
C ASN A 217 -14.75 2.74 3.84
N THR A 218 -15.02 1.96 4.88
CA THR A 218 -13.99 1.20 5.57
C THR A 218 -13.26 0.28 4.60
N ARG A 219 -11.93 0.23 4.73
CA ARG A 219 -11.07 -0.72 4.04
C ARG A 219 -10.61 -1.78 5.03
N THR A 220 -10.98 -3.03 4.79
CA THR A 220 -10.55 -4.18 5.58
C THR A 220 -9.52 -4.96 4.80
N THR A 221 -8.39 -5.27 5.43
CA THR A 221 -7.31 -6.06 4.84
C THR A 221 -7.00 -7.24 5.74
N LEU A 222 -6.94 -8.44 5.15
CA LEU A 222 -6.40 -9.65 5.75
C LEU A 222 -5.13 -10.02 5.01
N HIS A 223 -4.08 -10.32 5.73
CA HIS A 223 -2.81 -10.70 5.12
C HIS A 223 -2.09 -11.75 5.95
N GLY A 224 -1.21 -12.49 5.30
CA GLY A 224 -0.39 -13.47 5.98
C GLY A 224 0.74 -13.96 5.08
N GLY A 225 1.66 -14.66 5.67
CA GLY A 225 2.78 -15.23 4.95
C GLY A 225 3.63 -16.14 5.80
N SER A 226 4.59 -16.73 5.15
CA SER A 226 5.58 -17.60 5.79
C SER A 226 6.92 -17.45 5.08
N TYR A 227 7.99 -17.76 5.81
CA TYR A 227 9.33 -17.90 5.24
C TYR A 227 10.01 -19.12 5.85
N PHE A 228 10.80 -19.80 5.06
CA PHE A 228 11.54 -20.99 5.47
C PHE A 228 12.82 -21.14 4.64
N PRO A 229 13.89 -21.71 5.23
CA PRO A 229 15.15 -21.89 4.55
C PRO A 229 15.03 -22.97 3.45
N ILE A 230 15.73 -22.72 2.34
CA ILE A 230 15.94 -23.68 1.27
C ILE A 230 17.45 -23.84 1.04
N GLY A 231 18.00 -24.98 1.44
CA GLY A 231 19.44 -25.21 1.42
C GLY A 231 20.15 -24.35 2.47
N GLN A 232 21.41 -24.03 2.22
CA GLN A 232 22.28 -23.35 3.17
C GLN A 232 22.23 -21.81 3.08
N TYR A 233 21.90 -21.27 1.91
CA TYR A 233 22.02 -19.83 1.61
C TYR A 233 20.72 -19.23 1.06
N GLY A 234 19.64 -19.99 1.01
CA GLY A 234 18.39 -19.55 0.44
C GLY A 234 17.23 -19.55 1.41
N PHE A 235 16.27 -18.64 1.18
CA PHE A 235 14.97 -18.62 1.83
C PHE A 235 13.87 -18.49 0.80
N PHE A 236 12.77 -19.17 1.04
CA PHE A 236 11.54 -18.97 0.30
C PHE A 236 10.55 -18.19 1.17
N HIS A 237 9.96 -17.17 0.58
CA HIS A 237 8.96 -16.31 1.19
C HIS A 237 7.66 -16.45 0.43
N ALA A 238 6.58 -16.80 1.10
CA ALA A 238 5.24 -16.82 0.53
C ALA A 238 4.38 -15.78 1.25
N SER A 239 3.55 -15.07 0.52
CA SER A 239 2.62 -14.11 1.13
C SER A 239 1.32 -13.97 0.35
N ILE A 240 0.27 -13.62 1.07
CA ILE A 240 -1.07 -13.37 0.55
C ILE A 240 -1.66 -12.15 1.24
N MET A 241 -2.39 -11.37 0.47
CA MET A 241 -3.21 -10.25 0.95
C MET A 241 -4.58 -10.31 0.31
N HIS A 242 -5.62 -10.09 1.11
CA HIS A 242 -6.99 -9.87 0.64
C HIS A 242 -7.52 -8.58 1.22
N GLN A 243 -8.00 -7.68 0.36
CA GLN A 243 -8.48 -6.35 0.72
C GLN A 243 -9.87 -6.10 0.16
N VAL A 244 -10.73 -5.46 0.95
CA VAL A 244 -12.09 -5.07 0.58
C VAL A 244 -12.32 -3.63 0.99
N GLN A 245 -12.79 -2.78 0.04
CA GLN A 245 -13.23 -1.41 0.31
C GLN A 245 -14.49 -1.11 -0.51
N GLY A 246 -15.63 -0.99 0.14
CA GLY A 246 -16.91 -0.84 -0.55
C GLY A 246 -17.23 -2.04 -1.45
N ALA A 247 -17.38 -1.80 -2.75
CA ALA A 247 -17.59 -2.86 -3.75
C ALA A 247 -16.30 -3.45 -4.31
N ALA A 248 -15.17 -2.79 -4.07
CA ALA A 248 -13.88 -3.21 -4.59
C ALA A 248 -13.25 -4.31 -3.73
N LYS A 249 -12.70 -5.32 -4.41
CA LYS A 249 -12.00 -6.44 -3.78
C LYS A 249 -10.71 -6.70 -4.54
N GLU A 250 -9.67 -6.97 -3.79
CA GLU A 250 -8.37 -7.33 -4.33
C GLU A 250 -7.80 -8.51 -3.57
N THR A 251 -7.20 -9.44 -4.28
CA THR A 251 -6.43 -10.53 -3.67
C THR A 251 -5.11 -10.65 -4.42
N ILE A 252 -4.01 -10.58 -3.69
CA ILE A 252 -2.66 -10.76 -4.22
C ILE A 252 -2.04 -11.93 -3.47
N ALA A 253 -1.50 -12.91 -4.20
CA ALA A 253 -0.79 -14.04 -3.62
C ALA A 253 0.46 -14.36 -4.44
N GLY A 254 1.52 -14.78 -3.77
CA GLY A 254 2.76 -15.12 -4.47
C GLY A 254 3.90 -15.39 -3.52
N GLY A 255 5.11 -15.32 -4.05
CA GLY A 255 6.30 -15.53 -3.26
C GLY A 255 7.57 -15.12 -3.97
N ALA A 256 8.65 -15.09 -3.20
CA ALA A 256 10.00 -14.81 -3.67
C ALA A 256 10.99 -15.78 -3.05
N PHE A 257 12.03 -16.06 -3.79
CA PHE A 257 13.23 -16.75 -3.32
C PHE A 257 14.31 -15.70 -3.06
N SER A 258 14.94 -15.74 -1.89
CA SER A 258 16.15 -14.97 -1.61
C SER A 258 17.35 -15.90 -1.52
N TYR A 259 18.50 -15.41 -2.00
CA TYR A 259 19.75 -16.15 -2.00
C TYR A 259 20.90 -15.25 -1.58
N THR A 260 21.64 -15.68 -0.54
CA THR A 260 22.84 -14.99 -0.07
C THR A 260 24.02 -15.37 -0.95
N MET A 261 24.49 -14.41 -1.77
CA MET A 261 25.60 -14.63 -2.71
C MET A 261 26.97 -14.47 -2.08
N GLY A 262 27.07 -13.76 -0.94
CA GLY A 262 28.33 -13.44 -0.29
C GLY A 262 28.18 -12.31 0.71
N GLY A 263 29.26 -11.62 1.02
CA GLY A 263 29.32 -10.61 2.06
C GLY A 263 29.82 -11.16 3.38
N SER A 264 29.84 -10.35 4.41
CA SER A 264 30.09 -10.80 5.80
C SER A 264 28.78 -11.22 6.47
N PRO A 265 28.79 -12.01 7.54
CA PRO A 265 27.59 -12.32 8.31
C PRO A 265 26.84 -11.08 8.81
N GLU A 266 27.55 -9.97 8.98
CA GLU A 266 26.96 -8.68 9.42
C GLU A 266 26.38 -7.88 8.24
N ASN A 267 26.93 -8.07 7.04
CA ASN A 267 26.52 -7.36 5.82
C ASN A 267 26.41 -8.33 4.63
N PRO A 268 25.40 -9.19 4.62
CA PRO A 268 25.18 -10.13 3.52
C PRO A 268 24.79 -9.39 2.23
N LEU A 269 25.13 -10.00 1.11
CA LEU A 269 24.60 -9.63 -0.20
C LEU A 269 23.49 -10.61 -0.57
N ASP A 270 22.24 -10.20 -0.45
CA ASP A 270 21.09 -11.04 -0.78
C ASP A 270 20.43 -10.58 -2.09
N LEU A 271 20.18 -11.55 -2.97
CA LEU A 271 19.36 -11.34 -4.16
C LEU A 271 17.97 -11.94 -3.96
N TYR A 272 16.96 -11.24 -4.45
CA TYR A 272 15.57 -11.64 -4.40
C TYR A 272 15.00 -11.77 -5.81
N ALA A 273 14.29 -12.87 -6.07
CA ALA A 273 13.52 -13.06 -7.30
C ALA A 273 12.19 -13.73 -6.97
N GLY A 274 11.11 -13.21 -7.51
CA GLY A 274 9.79 -13.73 -7.21
C GLY A 274 8.71 -13.26 -8.15
N ALA A 275 7.48 -13.70 -7.87
CA ALA A 275 6.31 -13.22 -8.57
C ALA A 275 5.07 -13.30 -7.66
N TRP A 276 4.18 -12.34 -7.83
CA TRP A 276 2.85 -12.32 -7.25
C TRP A 276 1.81 -12.29 -8.35
N TYR A 277 0.64 -12.79 -8.05
CA TYR A 277 -0.51 -12.72 -8.94
C TYR A 277 -1.65 -11.99 -8.24
N ARG A 278 -2.08 -10.87 -8.82
CA ARG A 278 -3.30 -10.16 -8.45
C ARG A 278 -4.44 -10.83 -9.19
N LEU A 279 -5.30 -11.52 -8.45
CA LEU A 279 -6.35 -12.37 -9.01
C LEU A 279 -7.25 -11.57 -9.96
N GLY A 280 -7.31 -12.05 -11.21
CA GLY A 280 -8.14 -11.44 -12.25
C GLY A 280 -7.63 -10.12 -12.83
N ASP A 281 -6.42 -9.65 -12.43
CA ASP A 281 -5.90 -8.36 -12.90
C ASP A 281 -4.47 -8.43 -13.47
N ALA A 282 -3.46 -8.86 -12.69
CA ALA A 282 -2.09 -8.74 -13.14
C ALA A 282 -1.15 -9.85 -12.61
N LEU A 283 -0.16 -10.22 -13.41
CA LEU A 283 1.04 -10.92 -12.97
C LEU A 283 2.12 -9.90 -12.61
N ILE A 284 2.80 -10.07 -11.48
CA ILE A 284 3.70 -9.09 -10.88
C ILE A 284 5.06 -9.76 -10.63
N PRO A 285 5.96 -9.88 -11.62
CA PRO A 285 7.34 -10.25 -11.38
C PRO A 285 8.03 -9.21 -10.49
N TYR A 286 8.90 -9.70 -9.62
CA TYR A 286 9.67 -8.92 -8.64
C TYR A 286 11.13 -9.34 -8.66
N MET A 287 12.01 -8.36 -8.55
CA MET A 287 13.44 -8.54 -8.31
C MET A 287 13.91 -7.56 -7.24
N GLY A 288 14.85 -8.00 -6.41
CA GLY A 288 15.41 -7.15 -5.36
C GLY A 288 16.85 -7.50 -5.05
N ILE A 289 17.54 -6.56 -4.44
CA ILE A 289 18.89 -6.70 -3.91
C ILE A 289 18.95 -6.09 -2.52
N GLU A 290 19.59 -6.77 -1.57
CA GLU A 290 19.86 -6.25 -0.23
C GLU A 290 21.37 -6.22 0.00
N VAL A 291 21.87 -5.05 0.33
CA VAL A 291 23.29 -4.76 0.59
C VAL A 291 23.40 -3.74 1.70
N ASN A 292 24.25 -3.98 2.69
CA ASN A 292 24.47 -3.05 3.81
C ASN A 292 23.17 -2.56 4.46
N HIS A 293 22.22 -3.48 4.70
CA HIS A 293 20.89 -3.20 5.28
C HIS A 293 19.95 -2.37 4.41
N PHE A 294 20.35 -2.03 3.19
CA PHE A 294 19.49 -1.45 2.17
C PHE A 294 18.94 -2.54 1.27
N ARG A 295 17.63 -2.64 1.20
CA ARG A 295 16.94 -3.45 0.20
C ARG A 295 16.31 -2.53 -0.83
N ILE A 296 16.64 -2.76 -2.10
CA ILE A 296 16.02 -2.09 -3.25
C ILE A 296 15.26 -3.15 -4.03
N GLY A 297 13.99 -2.89 -4.35
CA GLY A 297 13.14 -3.79 -5.09
C GLY A 297 12.48 -3.10 -6.28
N VAL A 298 12.26 -3.85 -7.34
CA VAL A 298 11.51 -3.42 -8.51
C VAL A 298 10.49 -4.48 -8.88
N SER A 299 9.27 -4.07 -9.20
CA SER A 299 8.25 -4.93 -9.77
C SER A 299 7.55 -4.27 -10.95
N TYR A 300 6.94 -5.10 -11.77
CA TYR A 300 6.21 -4.67 -12.94
C TYR A 300 4.87 -5.39 -13.04
N ASP A 301 3.75 -4.65 -13.06
CA ASP A 301 2.43 -5.23 -13.22
C ASP A 301 2.17 -5.50 -14.71
N ILE A 302 2.00 -6.76 -15.07
CA ILE A 302 1.61 -7.19 -16.41
C ILE A 302 0.11 -7.46 -16.38
N ASN A 303 -0.70 -6.56 -16.95
CA ASN A 303 -2.14 -6.69 -16.95
C ASN A 303 -2.58 -7.94 -17.72
N THR A 304 -3.40 -8.75 -17.06
CA THR A 304 -4.06 -9.94 -17.61
C THR A 304 -5.58 -9.77 -17.70
N SER A 305 -6.11 -8.68 -17.13
CA SER A 305 -7.54 -8.34 -17.07
C SER A 305 -8.08 -7.81 -18.41
N THR A 306 -9.37 -7.53 -18.42
CA THR A 306 -10.06 -6.88 -19.56
C THR A 306 -9.54 -5.48 -19.89
N LEU A 307 -8.76 -4.86 -18.99
CA LEU A 307 -8.08 -3.60 -19.23
C LEU A 307 -6.85 -3.73 -20.17
N ARG A 308 -6.42 -4.95 -20.45
CA ARG A 308 -5.25 -5.25 -21.29
C ARG A 308 -5.21 -4.52 -22.64
N PRO A 309 -6.32 -4.39 -23.41
CA PRO A 309 -6.29 -3.65 -24.67
C PRO A 309 -5.98 -2.16 -24.49
N ALA A 310 -6.54 -1.51 -23.46
CA ALA A 310 -6.36 -0.09 -23.20
C ALA A 310 -4.96 0.21 -22.61
N SER A 311 -4.45 -0.65 -21.74
CA SER A 311 -3.14 -0.50 -21.11
C SER A 311 -1.98 -1.04 -21.97
N ILE A 312 -2.27 -1.74 -23.08
CA ILE A 312 -1.27 -2.45 -23.91
C ILE A 312 -0.43 -3.41 -23.04
N SER A 313 -1.09 -4.09 -22.09
CA SER A 313 -0.50 -4.93 -21.04
C SER A 313 0.43 -4.20 -20.05
N LYS A 314 0.56 -2.87 -20.12
CA LYS A 314 1.41 -2.07 -19.24
C LYS A 314 0.61 -1.66 -18.00
N GLY A 315 0.62 -2.51 -16.97
CA GLY A 315 -0.11 -2.27 -15.73
C GLY A 315 0.56 -1.21 -14.87
N GLY A 316 1.84 -1.35 -14.57
CA GLY A 316 2.55 -0.38 -13.77
C GLY A 316 3.95 -0.82 -13.39
N THR A 317 4.78 0.15 -13.03
CA THR A 317 6.11 -0.07 -12.45
C THR A 317 6.11 0.40 -11.02
N GLU A 318 6.71 -0.39 -10.12
CA GLU A 318 6.87 -0.03 -8.72
C GLU A 318 8.33 -0.21 -8.31
N LEU A 319 8.89 0.82 -7.69
CA LEU A 319 10.22 0.85 -7.10
C LEU A 319 10.09 0.99 -5.59
N SER A 320 10.88 0.24 -4.85
CA SER A 320 10.88 0.27 -3.40
C SER A 320 12.27 0.34 -2.82
N ILE A 321 12.37 0.93 -1.63
CA ILE A 321 13.58 0.96 -0.82
C ILE A 321 13.22 0.72 0.64
N ILE A 322 13.96 -0.15 1.31
CA ILE A 322 13.93 -0.30 2.77
C ILE A 322 15.36 -0.17 3.28
N TYR A 323 15.52 0.55 4.38
CA TYR A 323 16.73 0.59 5.16
C TYR A 323 16.40 0.28 6.62
N ILE A 324 17.10 -0.68 7.21
CA ILE A 324 16.98 -1.02 8.62
C ILE A 324 18.33 -0.79 9.27
N ASN A 325 18.39 0.17 10.20
CA ASN A 325 19.61 0.41 10.97
C ASN A 325 19.78 -0.69 12.03
N PRO A 326 20.86 -1.49 11.99
CA PRO A 326 21.05 -2.60 12.91
C PRO A 326 21.19 -2.11 14.35
N PHE A 327 20.96 -3.00 15.31
CA PHE A 327 21.26 -2.71 16.71
C PHE A 327 22.75 -2.48 16.92
N SER A 328 23.11 -1.47 17.71
CA SER A 328 24.50 -1.22 18.11
C SER A 328 25.02 -2.25 19.14
N ASP A 329 24.10 -2.90 19.87
CA ASP A 329 24.40 -3.93 20.85
C ASP A 329 24.13 -5.32 20.26
N PRO A 330 25.16 -6.16 20.06
CA PRO A 330 24.99 -7.49 19.49
C PRO A 330 24.23 -8.46 20.42
N LEU A 331 24.08 -8.12 21.70
CA LEU A 331 23.32 -8.93 22.67
C LEU A 331 21.82 -8.63 22.63
N LYS A 332 21.36 -7.58 21.93
CA LYS A 332 19.94 -7.35 21.72
C LYS A 332 19.37 -8.46 20.87
N ARG A 333 18.32 -9.14 21.38
CA ARG A 333 17.63 -10.18 20.64
C ARG A 333 17.02 -9.59 19.37
N LYS A 334 17.17 -10.32 18.28
CA LYS A 334 16.52 -9.97 17.01
C LYS A 334 15.01 -10.18 17.15
N ILE A 335 14.26 -9.14 16.94
CA ILE A 335 12.80 -9.26 16.82
C ILE A 335 12.52 -10.05 15.54
N ASN A 336 11.79 -11.15 15.66
CA ASN A 336 11.40 -11.94 14.50
C ASN A 336 10.34 -11.16 13.70
N CYS A 337 10.77 -10.55 12.61
CA CYS A 337 9.91 -9.85 11.69
C CYS A 337 9.99 -10.53 10.32
N PRO A 338 8.85 -10.87 9.72
CA PRO A 338 8.86 -11.38 8.35
C PRO A 338 9.48 -10.34 7.43
N LYS A 339 10.40 -10.79 6.59
CA LYS A 339 11.06 -9.94 5.60
C LYS A 339 10.13 -9.59 4.42
N PHE A 340 9.00 -10.32 4.27
CA PHE A 340 7.97 -10.15 3.25
C PHE A 340 6.58 -10.28 3.83
#